data_e4411214e9afbbdf25bb70dacfa4880b
#
_entry.id   e4411214e9afbbdf25bb70dacfa4880b
#
_cell.length_a   1.000
_cell.length_b   1.000
_cell.length_c   1.000
_cell.angle_alpha   90.00
_cell.angle_beta   90.00
_cell.angle_gamma   90.00
#
_symmetry.space_group_name_H-M   'P 1'
#
loop_
_entity.id
_entity.type
_entity.pdbx_description
1 polymer ?
#
loop_
_entity_poly.entity_id
_entity_poly.type
_entity_poly.pdbx_seq_one_letter_code
_entity_poly.pdbx_strand_id
1 'polypeptide(L)'
;MKIGIIGMGFVGGTTAKILTKAHEIFSYDKYKEPYCSNKNIEELAKNSEAVFVCVPTPMKPSGEMDYSAIYDSLNLLNEKTKNKGGNLEELLVVIRSTAVSGTTDKLAEIYPFSFAFNPEFLREKHALEDMKNTNRIVIGANTLKNYTKVAEIYKPLFPNAKYFHCSIKEAEMVKYTANVMLTLQIAGANEIYQICKTTGVDYNKIKEIILLDDRIGKTIDV
;
A
#
# COMPACT_ATOMS: atom_id res chain seq x y z
N MET A 1 -13.72 -0.60 -14.64
CA MET A 1 -13.01 0.70 -14.59
C MET A 1 -11.63 0.55 -15.22
N LYS A 2 -11.03 1.66 -15.61
CA LYS A 2 -9.66 1.75 -16.14
C LYS A 2 -8.74 2.23 -15.01
N ILE A 3 -7.78 1.40 -14.62
CA ILE A 3 -6.95 1.63 -13.43
C ILE A 3 -5.48 1.69 -13.82
N GLY A 4 -4.81 2.76 -13.43
CA GLY A 4 -3.36 2.91 -13.52
C GLY A 4 -2.65 2.35 -12.29
N ILE A 5 -1.46 1.77 -12.47
CA ILE A 5 -0.60 1.35 -11.37
C ILE A 5 0.82 1.83 -11.66
N ILE A 6 1.36 2.65 -10.77
CA ILE A 6 2.75 3.14 -10.81
C ILE A 6 3.55 2.42 -9.72
N GLY A 7 4.64 1.76 -10.13
CA GLY A 7 5.45 0.90 -9.29
C GLY A 7 4.98 -0.55 -9.34
N MET A 8 5.73 -1.41 -10.06
CA MET A 8 5.41 -2.83 -10.28
C MET A 8 6.25 -3.77 -9.40
N GLY A 9 6.56 -3.32 -8.17
CA GLY A 9 7.15 -4.14 -7.12
C GLY A 9 6.17 -5.20 -6.58
N PHE A 10 6.44 -5.76 -5.39
CA PHE A 10 5.56 -6.79 -4.82
C PHE A 10 4.14 -6.25 -4.54
N VAL A 11 3.99 -5.02 -4.03
CA VAL A 11 2.68 -4.41 -3.76
C VAL A 11 1.93 -4.12 -5.06
N GLY A 12 2.53 -3.34 -5.97
CA GLY A 12 1.86 -2.94 -7.21
C GLY A 12 1.62 -4.10 -8.16
N GLY A 13 2.59 -5.01 -8.31
CA GLY A 13 2.43 -6.22 -9.11
C GLY A 13 1.33 -7.15 -8.60
N THR A 14 1.22 -7.32 -7.27
CA THR A 14 0.13 -8.09 -6.66
C THR A 14 -1.21 -7.39 -6.86
N THR A 15 -1.25 -6.06 -6.67
CA THR A 15 -2.44 -5.24 -6.90
C THR A 15 -2.91 -5.37 -8.35
N ALA A 16 -2.02 -5.19 -9.33
CA ALA A 16 -2.32 -5.36 -10.74
C ALA A 16 -2.93 -6.73 -11.05
N LYS A 17 -2.28 -7.80 -10.58
CA LYS A 17 -2.71 -9.18 -10.81
C LYS A 17 -4.11 -9.48 -10.26
N ILE A 18 -4.48 -8.89 -9.15
CA ILE A 18 -5.81 -9.09 -8.56
C ILE A 18 -6.85 -8.20 -9.26
N LEU A 19 -6.55 -6.91 -9.47
CA LEU A 19 -7.49 -5.96 -10.07
C LEU A 19 -7.80 -6.28 -11.55
N THR A 20 -6.86 -6.89 -12.29
CA THR A 20 -7.06 -7.35 -13.69
C THR A 20 -8.27 -8.30 -13.85
N LYS A 21 -8.72 -8.96 -12.77
CA LYS A 21 -9.88 -9.85 -12.83
C LYS A 21 -11.21 -9.12 -13.04
N ALA A 22 -11.28 -7.82 -12.75
CA ALA A 22 -12.51 -7.01 -12.84
C ALA A 22 -12.31 -5.68 -13.58
N HIS A 23 -11.07 -5.28 -13.87
CA HIS A 23 -10.73 -3.96 -14.41
C HIS A 23 -9.68 -4.06 -15.51
N GLU A 24 -9.64 -3.05 -16.38
CA GLU A 24 -8.57 -2.84 -17.34
C GLU A 24 -7.40 -2.14 -16.64
N ILE A 25 -6.19 -2.70 -16.73
CA ILE A 25 -5.03 -2.23 -15.97
C ILE A 25 -3.97 -1.66 -16.92
N PHE A 26 -3.52 -0.44 -16.62
CA PHE A 26 -2.38 0.24 -17.23
C PHE A 26 -1.25 0.30 -16.20
N SER A 27 -0.09 -0.27 -16.51
CA SER A 27 1.02 -0.39 -15.56
C SER A 27 2.24 0.38 -16.02
N TYR A 28 2.87 1.07 -15.09
CA TYR A 28 4.15 1.75 -15.30
C TYR A 28 5.10 1.49 -14.12
N ASP A 29 6.37 1.28 -14.43
CA ASP A 29 7.46 1.21 -13.45
C ASP A 29 8.70 1.86 -14.05
N LYS A 30 9.43 2.65 -13.28
CA LYS A 30 10.59 3.40 -13.77
C LYS A 30 11.73 2.49 -14.26
N TYR A 31 11.85 1.30 -13.69
CA TYR A 31 13.02 0.42 -13.90
C TYR A 31 12.68 -0.98 -14.39
N LYS A 32 11.44 -1.43 -14.25
CA LYS A 32 11.07 -2.83 -14.46
C LYS A 32 10.45 -3.07 -15.83
N GLU A 33 11.14 -3.87 -16.66
CA GLU A 33 10.56 -4.38 -17.90
C GLU A 33 9.35 -5.31 -17.63
N PRO A 34 8.35 -5.29 -18.51
CA PRO A 34 8.16 -4.49 -19.72
C PRO A 34 7.44 -3.14 -19.47
N TYR A 35 7.42 -2.62 -18.24
CA TYR A 35 6.58 -1.51 -17.79
C TYR A 35 7.28 -0.14 -17.87
N CYS A 36 8.58 -0.08 -18.25
CA CYS A 36 9.39 1.13 -18.09
C CYS A 36 9.42 2.07 -19.33
N SER A 37 8.59 1.83 -20.34
CA SER A 37 8.57 2.65 -21.53
C SER A 37 7.75 3.94 -21.38
N ASN A 38 8.10 5.00 -22.15
CA ASN A 38 7.27 6.20 -22.24
C ASN A 38 5.84 5.90 -22.70
N LYS A 39 5.66 4.89 -23.55
CA LYS A 39 4.34 4.46 -24.01
C LYS A 39 3.48 3.98 -22.83
N ASN A 40 4.05 3.22 -21.89
CA ASN A 40 3.32 2.73 -20.72
C ASN A 40 2.76 3.87 -19.86
N ILE A 41 3.59 4.87 -19.53
CA ILE A 41 3.11 6.01 -18.71
C ILE A 41 2.14 6.91 -19.47
N GLU A 42 2.31 7.06 -20.80
CA GLU A 42 1.38 7.83 -21.62
C GLU A 42 0.00 7.15 -21.73
N GLU A 43 -0.03 5.83 -21.92
CA GLU A 43 -1.28 5.07 -21.93
C GLU A 43 -1.97 5.09 -20.54
N LEU A 44 -1.19 4.96 -19.47
CA LEU A 44 -1.67 5.07 -18.10
C LEU A 44 -2.30 6.45 -17.86
N ALA A 45 -1.57 7.53 -18.12
CA ALA A 45 -2.04 8.90 -17.91
C ALA A 45 -3.28 9.27 -18.74
N LYS A 46 -3.38 8.72 -19.95
CA LYS A 46 -4.50 8.99 -20.87
C LYS A 46 -5.79 8.25 -20.47
N ASN A 47 -5.67 7.02 -20.02
CA ASN A 47 -6.82 6.13 -19.94
C ASN A 47 -7.33 5.89 -18.51
N SER A 48 -6.51 6.16 -17.48
CA SER A 48 -6.88 5.78 -16.11
C SER A 48 -7.92 6.73 -15.51
N GLU A 49 -8.91 6.16 -14.85
CA GLU A 49 -9.88 6.84 -14.00
C GLU A 49 -9.37 6.98 -12.56
N ALA A 50 -8.56 6.01 -12.11
CA ALA A 50 -7.84 6.04 -10.85
C ALA A 50 -6.43 5.49 -11.02
N VAL A 51 -5.45 6.03 -10.29
CA VAL A 51 -4.05 5.61 -10.34
C VAL A 51 -3.56 5.24 -8.96
N PHE A 52 -3.12 4.00 -8.78
CA PHE A 52 -2.46 3.54 -7.56
C PHE A 52 -0.96 3.81 -7.64
N VAL A 53 -0.42 4.49 -6.63
CA VAL A 53 1.01 4.73 -6.48
C VAL A 53 1.56 3.74 -5.45
N CYS A 54 2.40 2.81 -5.93
CA CYS A 54 2.93 1.66 -5.18
C CYS A 54 4.47 1.64 -5.22
N VAL A 55 5.10 2.79 -5.13
CA VAL A 55 6.56 2.95 -5.21
C VAL A 55 7.20 2.81 -3.82
N PRO A 56 8.51 2.45 -3.74
CA PRO A 56 9.19 2.32 -2.47
C PRO A 56 9.33 3.68 -1.75
N THR A 57 9.26 3.62 -0.42
CA THR A 57 9.47 4.76 0.48
C THR A 57 10.47 4.34 1.58
N PRO A 58 11.78 4.19 1.24
CA PRO A 58 12.77 3.73 2.18
C PRO A 58 13.04 4.77 3.28
N MET A 59 13.61 4.32 4.37
CA MET A 59 14.10 5.20 5.43
C MET A 59 15.49 5.74 5.06
N LYS A 60 15.69 7.05 5.21
CA LYS A 60 16.98 7.71 5.08
C LYS A 60 17.87 7.41 6.28
N PRO A 61 19.19 7.62 6.20
CA PRO A 61 20.09 7.53 7.36
C PRO A 61 19.70 8.44 8.53
N SER A 62 18.97 9.54 8.26
CA SER A 62 18.42 10.45 9.28
C SER A 62 17.23 9.87 10.06
N GLY A 63 16.69 8.74 9.65
CA GLY A 63 15.44 8.18 10.18
C GLY A 63 14.17 8.70 9.49
N GLU A 64 14.27 9.68 8.61
CA GLU A 64 13.14 10.20 7.85
C GLU A 64 12.77 9.27 6.67
N MET A 65 11.50 9.29 6.29
CA MET A 65 11.06 8.59 5.08
C MET A 65 11.51 9.33 3.82
N ASP A 66 11.99 8.59 2.82
CA ASP A 66 12.29 9.12 1.50
C ASP A 66 11.08 8.99 0.57
N TYR A 67 10.51 10.13 0.22
CA TYR A 67 9.36 10.22 -0.69
C TYR A 67 9.73 10.60 -2.12
N SER A 68 11.02 10.63 -2.47
CA SER A 68 11.48 11.03 -3.80
C SER A 68 10.79 10.25 -4.92
N ALA A 69 10.62 8.94 -4.76
CA ALA A 69 9.93 8.10 -5.75
C ALA A 69 8.43 8.44 -5.90
N ILE A 70 7.75 8.90 -4.83
CA ILE A 70 6.36 9.39 -4.92
C ILE A 70 6.33 10.69 -5.71
N TYR A 71 7.19 11.66 -5.37
CA TYR A 71 7.27 12.94 -6.07
C TYR A 71 7.61 12.77 -7.55
N ASP A 72 8.60 11.94 -7.88
CA ASP A 72 8.96 11.61 -9.28
C ASP A 72 7.75 11.03 -10.03
N SER A 73 7.03 10.11 -9.42
CA SER A 73 5.85 9.48 -10.01
C SER A 73 4.72 10.48 -10.26
N LEU A 74 4.44 11.35 -9.30
CA LEU A 74 3.40 12.36 -9.41
C LEU A 74 3.75 13.48 -10.39
N ASN A 75 5.02 13.90 -10.43
CA ASN A 75 5.50 14.87 -11.42
C ASN A 75 5.33 14.33 -12.84
N LEU A 76 5.76 13.09 -13.07
CA LEU A 76 5.63 12.44 -14.37
C LEU A 76 4.16 12.26 -14.77
N LEU A 77 3.32 11.78 -13.84
CA LEU A 77 1.88 11.62 -14.09
C LEU A 77 1.23 12.97 -14.42
N ASN A 78 1.54 14.03 -13.68
CA ASN A 78 1.03 15.39 -13.90
C ASN A 78 1.41 15.92 -15.28
N GLU A 79 2.69 15.78 -15.68
CA GLU A 79 3.19 16.15 -17.01
C GLU A 79 2.41 15.41 -18.11
N LYS A 80 2.34 14.08 -18.03
CA LYS A 80 1.72 13.26 -19.08
C LYS A 80 0.21 13.48 -19.18
N THR A 81 -0.47 13.69 -18.05
CA THR A 81 -1.92 13.97 -18.04
C THR A 81 -2.23 15.33 -18.66
N LYS A 82 -1.47 16.39 -18.33
CA LYS A 82 -1.61 17.72 -18.93
C LYS A 82 -1.41 17.69 -20.44
N ASN A 83 -0.37 17.03 -20.91
CA ASN A 83 -0.02 16.94 -22.33
C ASN A 83 -1.09 16.21 -23.16
N LYS A 84 -1.96 15.42 -22.54
CA LYS A 84 -3.07 14.71 -23.19
C LYS A 84 -4.42 15.40 -23.04
N GLY A 85 -4.49 16.59 -22.42
CA GLY A 85 -5.73 17.33 -22.19
C GLY A 85 -6.67 16.67 -21.17
N GLY A 86 -6.12 15.82 -20.29
CA GLY A 86 -6.87 15.13 -19.23
C GLY A 86 -7.32 16.10 -18.12
N ASN A 87 -8.46 15.82 -17.52
CA ASN A 87 -8.93 16.54 -16.34
C ASN A 87 -8.22 16.02 -15.08
N LEU A 88 -7.26 16.78 -14.59
CA LEU A 88 -6.44 16.43 -13.45
C LEU A 88 -7.26 16.29 -12.15
N GLU A 89 -8.28 17.14 -11.95
CA GLU A 89 -9.10 17.14 -10.74
C GLU A 89 -10.03 15.90 -10.66
N GLU A 90 -10.36 15.31 -11.81
CA GLU A 90 -11.17 14.09 -11.88
C GLU A 90 -10.34 12.82 -11.73
N LEU A 91 -9.03 12.90 -11.97
CA LEU A 91 -8.14 11.76 -11.77
C LEU A 91 -7.92 11.50 -10.28
N LEU A 92 -8.36 10.33 -9.82
CA LEU A 92 -8.13 9.91 -8.44
C LEU A 92 -6.77 9.24 -8.31
N VAL A 93 -5.88 9.83 -7.53
CA VAL A 93 -4.60 9.24 -7.15
C VAL A 93 -4.74 8.56 -5.79
N VAL A 94 -4.50 7.27 -5.75
CA VAL A 94 -4.57 6.44 -4.55
C VAL A 94 -3.15 6.11 -4.10
N ILE A 95 -2.69 6.74 -3.02
CA ILE A 95 -1.39 6.41 -2.43
C ILE A 95 -1.52 5.07 -1.69
N ARG A 96 -0.68 4.11 -2.08
CA ARG A 96 -0.60 2.78 -1.48
C ARG A 96 0.79 2.50 -0.89
N SER A 97 1.77 3.32 -1.24
CA SER A 97 3.08 3.34 -0.59
C SER A 97 2.95 3.69 0.89
N THR A 98 3.78 3.10 1.75
CA THR A 98 3.79 3.44 3.18
C THR A 98 4.16 4.91 3.38
N ALA A 99 3.37 5.62 4.15
CA ALA A 99 3.55 7.05 4.40
C ALA A 99 3.27 7.40 5.87
N VAL A 100 3.98 8.40 6.38
CA VAL A 100 3.71 8.99 7.70
C VAL A 100 2.43 9.83 7.61
N SER A 101 1.66 9.85 8.71
CA SER A 101 0.38 10.58 8.78
C SER A 101 0.52 12.06 8.35
N GLY A 102 -0.35 12.49 7.43
CA GLY A 102 -0.36 13.81 6.81
C GLY A 102 0.47 13.94 5.52
N THR A 103 1.12 12.87 5.06
CA THR A 103 1.89 12.90 3.81
C THR A 103 0.99 13.12 2.59
N THR A 104 -0.10 12.37 2.49
CA THR A 104 -1.02 12.48 1.33
C THR A 104 -1.74 13.82 1.29
N ASP A 105 -2.06 14.41 2.43
CA ASP A 105 -2.64 15.76 2.48
C ASP A 105 -1.66 16.82 1.91
N LYS A 106 -0.36 16.71 2.26
CA LYS A 106 0.68 17.58 1.67
C LYS A 106 0.82 17.39 0.16
N LEU A 107 0.67 16.16 -0.35
CA LEU A 107 0.65 15.91 -1.79
C LEU A 107 -0.56 16.58 -2.46
N ALA A 108 -1.72 16.58 -1.81
CA ALA A 108 -2.92 17.24 -2.31
C ALA A 108 -2.80 18.77 -2.36
N GLU A 109 -1.94 19.38 -1.55
CA GLU A 109 -1.62 20.83 -1.62
C GLU A 109 -0.72 21.16 -2.84
N ILE A 110 0.09 20.18 -3.30
CA ILE A 110 1.08 20.39 -4.38
C ILE A 110 0.52 20.03 -5.76
N TYR A 111 -0.26 18.96 -5.83
CA TYR A 111 -0.74 18.40 -7.10
C TYR A 111 -2.24 18.59 -7.27
N PRO A 112 -2.71 18.88 -8.50
CA PRO A 112 -4.12 19.16 -8.80
C PRO A 112 -4.99 17.89 -8.92
N PHE A 113 -4.57 16.78 -8.33
CA PHE A 113 -5.32 15.52 -8.35
C PHE A 113 -6.29 15.41 -7.17
N SER A 114 -7.34 14.62 -7.32
CA SER A 114 -8.06 14.07 -6.17
C SER A 114 -7.22 12.98 -5.50
N PHE A 115 -7.17 12.94 -4.16
CA PHE A 115 -6.36 11.97 -3.45
C PHE A 115 -7.19 11.04 -2.55
N ALA A 116 -6.69 9.82 -2.39
CA ALA A 116 -7.08 8.87 -1.37
C ALA A 116 -5.84 8.10 -0.89
N PHE A 117 -5.90 7.50 0.28
CA PHE A 117 -4.89 6.59 0.80
C PHE A 117 -5.52 5.20 1.01
N ASN A 118 -4.88 4.18 0.50
CA ASN A 118 -5.35 2.80 0.67
C ASN A 118 -4.20 1.90 1.12
N PRO A 119 -4.02 1.70 2.44
CA PRO A 119 -2.96 0.87 2.99
C PRO A 119 -3.07 -0.58 2.52
N GLU A 120 -1.92 -1.23 2.39
CA GLU A 120 -1.78 -2.66 2.21
C GLU A 120 -1.31 -3.33 3.50
N PHE A 121 -1.61 -4.61 3.68
CA PHE A 121 -1.22 -5.43 4.82
C PHE A 121 -0.64 -6.76 4.34
N LEU A 122 0.19 -6.71 3.30
CA LEU A 122 0.72 -7.87 2.60
C LEU A 122 2.08 -8.26 3.17
N ARG A 123 2.28 -9.55 3.41
CA ARG A 123 3.62 -10.11 3.65
C ARG A 123 4.30 -10.33 2.29
N GLU A 124 5.53 -9.87 2.15
CA GLU A 124 6.23 -9.91 0.85
C GLU A 124 6.22 -11.31 0.21
N LYS A 125 6.58 -12.34 0.99
CA LYS A 125 6.61 -13.74 0.52
C LYS A 125 5.23 -14.34 0.24
N HIS A 126 4.15 -13.78 0.80
CA HIS A 126 2.78 -14.28 0.73
C HIS A 126 1.79 -13.25 0.15
N ALA A 127 2.30 -12.21 -0.52
CA ALA A 127 1.50 -11.06 -0.94
C ALA A 127 0.24 -11.43 -1.75
N LEU A 128 0.35 -12.38 -2.67
CA LEU A 128 -0.79 -12.81 -3.48
C LEU A 128 -1.84 -13.56 -2.66
N GLU A 129 -1.42 -14.41 -1.73
CA GLU A 129 -2.29 -15.15 -0.82
C GLU A 129 -2.99 -14.18 0.14
N ASP A 130 -2.22 -13.30 0.78
CA ASP A 130 -2.74 -12.29 1.69
C ASP A 130 -3.78 -11.40 1.00
N MET A 131 -3.51 -10.98 -0.25
CA MET A 131 -4.46 -10.17 -0.98
C MET A 131 -5.71 -10.93 -1.40
N LYS A 132 -5.62 -12.21 -1.76
CA LYS A 132 -6.81 -13.05 -2.05
C LYS A 132 -7.69 -13.24 -0.80
N ASN A 133 -7.07 -13.35 0.37
CA ASN A 133 -7.72 -13.58 1.64
C ASN A 133 -8.05 -12.26 2.39
N THR A 134 -8.02 -11.15 1.68
CA THR A 134 -8.32 -9.82 2.25
C THR A 134 -9.72 -9.81 2.88
N ASN A 135 -9.78 -9.53 4.17
CA ASN A 135 -11.02 -9.44 4.95
C ASN A 135 -11.41 -8.00 5.32
N ARG A 136 -10.54 -7.03 5.04
CA ARG A 136 -10.76 -5.60 5.28
C ARG A 136 -10.13 -4.73 4.21
N ILE A 137 -10.83 -3.70 3.81
CA ILE A 137 -10.36 -2.65 2.91
C ILE A 137 -10.45 -1.33 3.68
N VAL A 138 -9.32 -0.70 3.95
CA VAL A 138 -9.25 0.61 4.61
C VAL A 138 -9.06 1.67 3.53
N ILE A 139 -9.90 2.68 3.53
CA ILE A 139 -9.88 3.77 2.54
C ILE A 139 -9.88 5.10 3.27
N GLY A 140 -8.74 5.78 3.24
CA GLY A 140 -8.61 7.16 3.66
C GLY A 140 -9.04 8.09 2.55
N ALA A 141 -10.10 8.86 2.76
CA ALA A 141 -10.57 9.81 1.78
C ALA A 141 -11.28 10.99 2.46
N ASN A 142 -10.98 12.22 2.01
CA ASN A 142 -11.58 13.44 2.57
C ASN A 142 -12.96 13.74 1.97
N THR A 143 -13.40 12.99 0.95
CA THR A 143 -14.73 13.10 0.35
C THR A 143 -15.37 11.73 0.17
N LEU A 144 -16.71 11.66 0.30
CA LEU A 144 -17.45 10.44 0.03
C LEU A 144 -17.29 9.98 -1.43
N LYS A 145 -17.14 10.90 -2.38
CA LYS A 145 -16.89 10.61 -3.80
C LYS A 145 -15.62 9.77 -3.97
N ASN A 146 -14.52 10.19 -3.36
CA ASN A 146 -13.23 9.49 -3.46
C ASN A 146 -13.27 8.13 -2.76
N TYR A 147 -13.89 8.06 -1.57
CA TYR A 147 -14.13 6.80 -0.87
C TYR A 147 -14.91 5.81 -1.75
N THR A 148 -16.06 6.25 -2.28
CA THR A 148 -16.93 5.41 -3.10
C THR A 148 -16.19 4.90 -4.33
N LYS A 149 -15.44 5.76 -5.03
CA LYS A 149 -14.67 5.38 -6.21
C LYS A 149 -13.63 4.29 -5.90
N VAL A 150 -12.88 4.39 -4.78
CA VAL A 150 -11.96 3.35 -4.36
C VAL A 150 -12.70 2.07 -3.93
N ALA A 151 -13.79 2.20 -3.20
CA ALA A 151 -14.60 1.04 -2.78
C ALA A 151 -15.15 0.25 -3.97
N GLU A 152 -15.62 0.94 -5.02
CA GLU A 152 -16.12 0.32 -6.27
C GLU A 152 -15.03 -0.47 -7.02
N ILE A 153 -13.76 -0.08 -6.90
CA ILE A 153 -12.64 -0.86 -7.45
C ILE A 153 -12.54 -2.23 -6.76
N TYR A 154 -12.76 -2.30 -5.46
CA TYR A 154 -12.57 -3.52 -4.68
C TYR A 154 -13.82 -4.41 -4.55
N LYS A 155 -15.02 -3.82 -4.53
CA LYS A 155 -16.27 -4.56 -4.31
C LYS A 155 -16.49 -5.77 -5.23
N PRO A 156 -16.21 -5.72 -6.54
CA PRO A 156 -16.38 -6.89 -7.40
C PRO A 156 -15.47 -8.07 -7.05
N LEU A 157 -14.35 -7.80 -6.37
CA LEU A 157 -13.32 -8.79 -6.04
C LEU A 157 -13.40 -9.27 -4.59
N PHE A 158 -13.87 -8.40 -3.70
CA PHE A 158 -13.94 -8.64 -2.25
C PHE A 158 -15.31 -8.26 -1.67
N PRO A 159 -16.41 -8.89 -2.13
CA PRO A 159 -17.76 -8.52 -1.71
C PRO A 159 -18.01 -8.74 -0.22
N ASN A 160 -17.29 -9.67 0.40
CA ASN A 160 -17.42 -10.02 1.82
C ASN A 160 -16.42 -9.30 2.75
N ALA A 161 -15.51 -8.50 2.21
CA ALA A 161 -14.57 -7.73 3.03
C ALA A 161 -15.30 -6.61 3.77
N LYS A 162 -14.80 -6.26 4.96
CA LYS A 162 -15.26 -5.07 5.68
C LYS A 162 -14.61 -3.82 5.08
N TYR A 163 -15.41 -2.83 4.72
CA TYR A 163 -14.95 -1.56 4.17
C TYR A 163 -14.96 -0.50 5.25
N PHE A 164 -13.81 0.14 5.46
CA PHE A 164 -13.63 1.20 6.45
C PHE A 164 -13.37 2.52 5.73
N HIS A 165 -14.26 3.50 5.94
CA HIS A 165 -14.05 4.89 5.54
C HIS A 165 -13.49 5.67 6.73
N CYS A 166 -12.35 6.32 6.53
CA CYS A 166 -11.73 7.20 7.50
C CYS A 166 -11.04 8.37 6.80
N SER A 167 -10.53 9.33 7.54
CA SER A 167 -9.70 10.39 6.97
C SER A 167 -8.39 9.80 6.42
N ILE A 168 -7.75 10.53 5.52
CA ILE A 168 -6.45 10.13 4.95
C ILE A 168 -5.43 9.91 6.07
N LYS A 169 -5.34 10.83 7.03
CA LYS A 169 -4.41 10.73 8.18
C LYS A 169 -4.64 9.50 9.04
N GLU A 170 -5.90 9.15 9.28
CA GLU A 170 -6.24 7.92 10.03
C GLU A 170 -5.82 6.67 9.26
N ALA A 171 -6.06 6.60 7.95
CA ALA A 171 -5.66 5.46 7.13
C ALA A 171 -4.14 5.27 7.08
N GLU A 172 -3.37 6.37 6.95
CA GLU A 172 -1.90 6.37 7.05
C GLU A 172 -1.46 5.87 8.43
N MET A 173 -2.09 6.35 9.51
CA MET A 173 -1.77 5.94 10.88
C MET A 173 -2.10 4.46 11.12
N VAL A 174 -3.20 3.94 10.57
CA VAL A 174 -3.55 2.50 10.65
C VAL A 174 -2.42 1.63 10.09
N LYS A 175 -1.87 1.98 8.92
CA LYS A 175 -0.73 1.25 8.32
C LYS A 175 0.51 1.33 9.21
N TYR A 176 0.85 2.54 9.64
CA TYR A 176 2.02 2.77 10.47
C TYR A 176 1.93 2.00 11.81
N THR A 177 0.78 2.10 12.49
CA THR A 177 0.54 1.40 13.76
C THR A 177 0.63 -0.11 13.59
N ALA A 178 0.04 -0.68 12.54
CA ALA A 178 0.12 -2.12 12.28
C ALA A 178 1.58 -2.58 12.13
N ASN A 179 2.39 -1.84 11.36
CA ASN A 179 3.81 -2.17 11.19
C ASN A 179 4.59 -2.06 12.50
N VAL A 180 4.36 -1.00 13.30
CA VAL A 180 5.00 -0.82 14.61
C VAL A 180 4.66 -1.96 15.56
N MET A 181 3.38 -2.33 15.67
CA MET A 181 2.93 -3.43 16.54
C MET A 181 3.56 -4.78 16.17
N LEU A 182 3.63 -5.07 14.85
CA LEU A 182 4.31 -6.28 14.37
C LEU A 182 5.80 -6.27 14.68
N THR A 183 6.46 -5.12 14.50
CA THR A 183 7.90 -4.97 14.81
C THR A 183 8.16 -5.17 16.30
N LEU A 184 7.31 -4.62 17.19
CA LEU A 184 7.44 -4.82 18.63
C LEU A 184 7.29 -6.28 19.05
N GLN A 185 6.37 -7.03 18.41
CA GLN A 185 6.22 -8.46 18.66
C GLN A 185 7.48 -9.23 18.28
N ILE A 186 8.05 -8.96 17.10
CA ILE A 186 9.28 -9.60 16.63
C ILE A 186 10.47 -9.24 17.55
N ALA A 187 10.60 -7.96 17.91
CA ALA A 187 11.67 -7.51 18.81
C ALA A 187 11.58 -8.21 20.18
N GLY A 188 10.39 -8.27 20.79
CA GLY A 188 10.16 -8.98 22.04
C GLY A 188 10.47 -10.47 21.94
N ALA A 189 10.07 -11.12 20.84
CA ALA A 189 10.37 -12.53 20.59
C ALA A 189 11.89 -12.78 20.49
N ASN A 190 12.63 -11.91 19.79
CA ASN A 190 14.09 -11.98 19.69
C ASN A 190 14.78 -11.87 21.06
N GLU A 191 14.32 -10.95 21.92
CA GLU A 191 14.88 -10.79 23.26
C GLU A 191 14.65 -12.07 24.12
N ILE A 192 13.43 -12.60 24.11
CA ILE A 192 13.12 -13.86 24.81
C ILE A 192 13.95 -15.03 24.25
N TYR A 193 14.14 -15.09 22.93
CA TYR A 193 15.00 -16.09 22.30
C TYR A 193 16.44 -16.01 22.84
N GLN A 194 17.02 -14.81 22.97
CA GLN A 194 18.37 -14.64 23.52
C GLN A 194 18.45 -15.07 24.99
N ILE A 195 17.45 -14.75 25.80
CA ILE A 195 17.35 -15.21 27.18
C ILE A 195 17.32 -16.74 27.23
N CYS A 196 16.47 -17.39 26.44
CA CYS A 196 16.38 -18.84 26.39
C CYS A 196 17.74 -19.46 26.00
N LYS A 197 18.42 -18.90 25.00
CA LYS A 197 19.74 -19.37 24.57
C LYS A 197 20.79 -19.30 25.68
N THR A 198 20.79 -18.23 26.48
CA THR A 198 21.75 -18.06 27.60
C THR A 198 21.45 -18.93 28.81
N THR A 199 20.17 -19.27 29.02
CA THR A 199 19.72 -20.07 30.15
C THR A 199 19.57 -21.57 29.84
N GLY A 200 19.82 -21.98 28.58
CA GLY A 200 19.66 -23.39 28.17
C GLY A 200 18.20 -23.83 28.01
N VAL A 201 17.27 -22.91 27.91
CA VAL A 201 15.85 -23.19 27.69
C VAL A 201 15.51 -23.32 26.22
N ASP A 202 14.65 -24.27 25.86
CA ASP A 202 14.19 -24.43 24.47
C ASP A 202 13.09 -23.40 24.15
N TYR A 203 13.47 -22.40 23.34
CA TYR A 203 12.55 -21.37 22.89
C TYR A 203 11.36 -21.91 22.08
N ASN A 204 11.57 -22.93 21.23
CA ASN A 204 10.50 -23.49 20.42
C ASN A 204 9.39 -24.10 21.28
N LYS A 205 9.79 -24.79 22.36
CA LYS A 205 8.84 -25.35 23.33
C LYS A 205 8.05 -24.26 24.06
N ILE A 206 8.72 -23.16 24.44
CA ILE A 206 8.04 -22.02 25.08
C ILE A 206 7.08 -21.37 24.08
N LYS A 207 7.54 -21.10 22.84
CA LYS A 207 6.73 -20.53 21.77
C LYS A 207 5.47 -21.33 21.52
N GLU A 208 5.57 -22.65 21.39
CA GLU A 208 4.44 -23.55 21.20
C GLU A 208 3.39 -23.40 22.32
N ILE A 209 3.83 -23.30 23.57
CA ILE A 209 2.94 -23.18 24.72
C ILE A 209 2.27 -21.82 24.79
N ILE A 210 3.03 -20.72 24.62
CA ILE A 210 2.48 -19.37 24.75
C ILE A 210 1.55 -18.98 23.58
N LEU A 211 1.71 -19.58 22.41
CA LEU A 211 0.81 -19.39 21.26
C LEU A 211 -0.60 -19.99 21.47
N LEU A 212 -0.84 -20.74 22.54
CA LEU A 212 -2.17 -21.17 22.97
C LEU A 212 -2.97 -20.03 23.63
N ASP A 213 -2.32 -18.94 24.03
CA ASP A 213 -3.00 -17.73 24.50
C ASP A 213 -3.40 -16.85 23.31
N ASP A 214 -4.71 -16.72 23.05
CA ASP A 214 -5.25 -15.94 21.92
C ASP A 214 -4.85 -14.44 21.92
N ARG A 215 -4.35 -13.94 23.03
CA ARG A 215 -3.84 -12.57 23.16
C ARG A 215 -2.43 -12.42 22.59
N ILE A 216 -1.71 -13.51 22.40
CA ILE A 216 -0.35 -13.52 21.83
C ILE A 216 -0.46 -13.61 20.31
N GLY A 217 0.10 -12.64 19.63
CA GLY A 217 0.14 -12.62 18.15
C GLY A 217 1.03 -13.74 17.58
N LYS A 218 0.63 -14.30 16.45
CA LYS A 218 1.36 -15.41 15.79
C LYS A 218 2.69 -14.97 15.10
N THR A 219 3.14 -13.74 15.30
CA THR A 219 4.33 -13.15 14.67
C THR A 219 5.57 -13.24 15.57
N ILE A 220 5.73 -14.36 16.29
CA ILE A 220 6.86 -14.59 17.22
C ILE A 220 7.81 -15.70 16.74
N ASP A 221 7.84 -15.99 15.44
CA ASP A 221 8.85 -16.84 14.82
C ASP A 221 10.18 -16.08 14.70
N VAL A 222 11.23 -16.62 15.34
CA VAL A 222 12.60 -16.07 15.37
C VAL A 222 13.55 -17.02 14.67
#